data_23649c1a21a132a2f83607c05cf31a87
#
_entry.id   23649c1a21a132a2f83607c05cf31a87
#
_cell.length_a   1.000
_cell.length_b   1.000
_cell.length_c   1.000
_cell.angle_alpha   90.00
_cell.angle_beta   90.00
_cell.angle_gamma   90.00
#
_symmetry.space_group_name_H-M   'P 1'
#
loop_
_entity.id
_entity.type
_entity.pdbx_description
1 polymer ?
#
loop_
_entity_poly.entity_id
_entity_poly.type
_entity_poly.pdbx_seq_one_letter_code
_entity_poly.pdbx_strand_id
1 'polypeptide(L)'
;MAKFSPIVLLLILTSLFVGCAQEADSLLPEPLPASKTPIQWSVAPVAPVRPTAPMRALVTNDLMQQACTPVANGTHESIGLWGQYTSSESSTPGIVVEFNAAPLTYAPKAEDTNPHNDWNYPGDVKYWEVRSVYDFRACFPQQLMTSLMTQMDATIFQGGPINTSVLQEDILVAATQVNTLTSDLVLPVRLNLQHIFAAIKFKVKAVYGFTPPNGEAVTSCWLQNQSSATDLFSPSGYLVHSGNVNPEIKWYPYEASTAPMYEWQHSGVSFTQENTLYTPNNGMKGSAYTNNDGWLLVVPQQVKAGSLRFYYTLKQAGSEVFSVEIPAITYEPGVQYTYMLEIKGSSADVVLTTAPWNYLESSYDVVM
;
A
#
# COMPACT_ATOMS: atom_id res chain seq x y z
N MET A 1 2.89 12.29 69.33
CA MET A 1 3.37 11.69 68.10
C MET A 1 2.25 10.91 67.45
N ALA A 2 1.56 11.50 66.51
CA ALA A 2 0.42 10.85 65.79
C ALA A 2 0.97 9.99 64.67
N LYS A 3 0.67 8.69 64.71
CA LYS A 3 1.01 7.75 63.62
C LYS A 3 0.01 7.94 62.50
N PHE A 4 0.44 8.52 61.37
CA PHE A 4 -0.35 8.54 60.17
C PHE A 4 -0.38 7.14 59.56
N SER A 5 -1.60 6.65 59.26
CA SER A 5 -1.83 5.36 58.64
C SER A 5 -1.36 5.37 57.17
N PRO A 6 -0.64 4.34 56.68
CA PRO A 6 -0.15 4.27 55.30
C PRO A 6 -1.26 4.20 54.24
N ILE A 7 -2.51 3.97 54.66
CA ILE A 7 -3.67 3.91 53.77
C ILE A 7 -4.05 5.29 53.20
N VAL A 8 -3.82 6.38 53.96
CA VAL A 8 -4.15 7.75 53.55
C VAL A 8 -3.15 8.26 52.49
N LEU A 9 -1.91 7.76 52.50
CA LEU A 9 -0.89 8.13 51.54
C LEU A 9 -1.11 7.46 50.17
N LEU A 10 -1.73 6.27 50.14
CA LEU A 10 -2.01 5.56 48.89
C LEU A 10 -3.19 6.18 48.10
N LEU A 11 -4.16 6.77 48.80
CA LEU A 11 -5.32 7.43 48.21
C LEU A 11 -4.97 8.81 47.60
N ILE A 12 -3.90 9.45 48.05
CA ILE A 12 -3.45 10.73 47.52
C ILE A 12 -2.56 10.54 46.28
N LEU A 13 -1.85 9.39 46.15
CA LEU A 13 -1.05 9.09 44.96
C LEU A 13 -1.89 8.57 43.77
N THR A 14 -3.08 8.04 43.99
CA THR A 14 -3.94 7.58 42.91
C THR A 14 -4.74 8.70 42.23
N SER A 15 -4.86 9.87 42.90
CA SER A 15 -5.58 11.02 42.33
C SER A 15 -4.71 11.94 41.43
N LEU A 16 -3.40 11.68 41.31
CA LEU A 16 -2.49 12.46 40.47
C LEU A 16 -2.20 11.85 39.08
N PHE A 17 -2.75 10.69 38.74
CA PHE A 17 -2.58 10.05 37.42
C PHE A 17 -3.81 10.05 36.51
N VAL A 18 -4.87 10.79 36.85
CA VAL A 18 -6.11 10.90 36.03
C VAL A 18 -6.11 12.17 35.15
N GLY A 19 -4.99 12.84 35.01
CA GLY A 19 -4.94 14.16 34.37
C GLY A 19 -4.15 14.30 33.06
N CYS A 20 -3.87 13.25 32.28
CA CYS A 20 -3.15 13.41 31.01
C CYS A 20 -3.52 12.34 29.95
N ALA A 21 -4.80 12.14 29.68
CA ALA A 21 -5.26 11.31 28.55
C ALA A 21 -6.50 11.87 27.87
N GLN A 22 -6.69 13.18 27.85
CA GLN A 22 -7.91 13.78 27.31
C GLN A 22 -7.64 15.07 26.51
N GLU A 23 -6.69 15.07 25.57
CA GLU A 23 -6.52 16.22 24.64
C GLU A 23 -6.27 15.81 23.19
N ALA A 24 -6.45 14.55 22.79
CA ALA A 24 -6.37 14.16 21.38
C ALA A 24 -7.73 13.87 20.71
N ASP A 25 -8.81 13.86 21.47
CA ASP A 25 -10.16 13.48 20.96
C ASP A 25 -11.10 14.67 20.70
N SER A 26 -10.64 15.90 20.91
CA SER A 26 -11.52 17.09 20.79
C SER A 26 -11.73 17.62 19.37
N LEU A 27 -11.24 16.92 18.34
CA LEU A 27 -11.44 17.31 16.92
C LEU A 27 -12.38 16.40 16.15
N LEU A 28 -12.96 15.38 16.77
CA LEU A 28 -14.02 14.61 16.11
C LEU A 28 -15.36 15.30 16.38
N PRO A 29 -16.14 15.61 15.35
CA PRO A 29 -17.48 16.14 15.53
C PRO A 29 -18.31 15.16 16.35
N GLU A 30 -19.16 15.69 17.25
CA GLU A 30 -20.09 14.86 18.02
C GLU A 30 -20.91 13.97 17.07
N PRO A 31 -21.05 12.69 17.36
CA PRO A 31 -21.85 11.79 16.52
C PRO A 31 -23.30 12.27 16.46
N LEU A 32 -23.84 12.35 15.27
CA LEU A 32 -25.24 12.75 15.03
C LEU A 32 -26.17 11.52 14.90
N PRO A 33 -27.48 11.67 15.14
CA PRO A 33 -28.45 10.58 14.92
C PRO A 33 -28.40 10.05 13.48
N ALA A 34 -28.33 8.74 13.30
CA ALA A 34 -28.18 8.09 12.00
C ALA A 34 -29.22 8.55 10.95
N SER A 35 -30.49 8.62 11.32
CA SER A 35 -31.61 8.96 10.41
C SER A 35 -31.55 10.34 9.74
N LYS A 36 -30.59 11.20 10.14
CA LYS A 36 -30.41 12.56 9.57
C LYS A 36 -28.95 12.86 9.23
N THR A 37 -28.07 11.88 9.42
CA THR A 37 -26.65 12.04 9.19
C THR A 37 -26.31 11.55 7.80
N PRO A 38 -25.73 12.38 6.92
CA PRO A 38 -25.24 11.92 5.64
C PRO A 38 -24.07 10.94 5.83
N ILE A 39 -23.93 10.00 4.91
CA ILE A 39 -22.77 9.12 4.87
C ILE A 39 -21.57 9.96 4.41
N GLN A 40 -20.59 10.13 5.30
CA GLN A 40 -19.38 10.91 5.08
C GLN A 40 -18.16 9.98 5.06
N TRP A 41 -17.07 10.45 4.49
CA TRP A 41 -15.90 9.62 4.21
C TRP A 41 -14.64 10.19 4.86
N SER A 42 -13.86 9.30 5.44
CA SER A 42 -12.49 9.57 5.85
C SER A 42 -11.59 8.60 5.10
N VAL A 43 -10.76 9.12 4.21
CA VAL A 43 -9.88 8.32 3.36
C VAL A 43 -8.44 8.56 3.79
N ALA A 44 -7.75 7.49 4.14
CA ALA A 44 -6.32 7.52 4.41
C ALA A 44 -5.68 6.19 4.00
N PRO A 45 -4.45 6.20 3.47
CA PRO A 45 -3.65 4.98 3.42
C PRO A 45 -3.39 4.52 4.87
N VAL A 46 -3.32 3.20 5.06
CA VAL A 46 -3.05 2.63 6.39
C VAL A 46 -1.65 3.05 6.83
N ALA A 47 -1.59 3.84 7.89
CA ALA A 47 -0.32 4.15 8.54
C ALA A 47 0.11 2.97 9.43
N PRO A 48 1.35 2.49 9.34
CA PRO A 48 1.83 1.42 10.21
C PRO A 48 1.99 1.89 11.66
N VAL A 49 1.90 0.96 12.57
CA VAL A 49 1.85 1.19 14.03
C VAL A 49 3.15 1.77 14.63
N ARG A 50 4.29 1.74 13.94
CA ARG A 50 5.54 2.45 14.33
C ARG A 50 6.54 2.61 13.18
N PRO A 51 7.06 3.83 12.94
CA PRO A 51 8.13 4.09 11.99
C PRO A 51 9.52 3.84 12.58
N THR A 52 10.37 3.12 11.86
CA THR A 52 11.79 2.98 12.18
C THR A 52 12.74 3.50 11.12
N ALA A 53 12.27 3.92 9.98
CA ALA A 53 13.07 4.64 8.98
C ALA A 53 12.19 5.32 7.92
N PRO A 54 12.60 6.46 7.37
CA PRO A 54 11.82 7.20 6.38
C PRO A 54 11.96 6.60 4.97
N MET A 55 10.85 6.23 4.37
CA MET A 55 10.77 5.81 2.96
C MET A 55 9.59 6.50 2.27
N ARG A 56 9.76 6.92 1.01
CA ARG A 56 8.67 7.50 0.23
C ARG A 56 7.68 6.42 -0.16
N ALA A 57 6.43 6.59 0.24
CA ALA A 57 5.33 5.77 -0.23
C ALA A 57 5.08 6.05 -1.73
N LEU A 58 4.78 5.02 -2.53
CA LEU A 58 4.40 5.22 -3.93
C LEU A 58 3.10 6.02 -4.06
N VAL A 59 2.13 5.75 -3.20
CA VAL A 59 0.91 6.56 -3.08
C VAL A 59 0.82 7.10 -1.66
N THR A 60 1.02 8.41 -1.50
CA THR A 60 0.77 9.13 -0.25
C THR A 60 -0.66 9.66 -0.21
N ASN A 61 -1.13 10.05 0.97
CA ASN A 61 -2.42 10.73 1.10
C ASN A 61 -2.49 11.99 0.21
N ASP A 62 -1.43 12.80 0.19
CA ASP A 62 -1.36 14.03 -0.59
C ASP A 62 -1.39 13.75 -2.10
N LEU A 63 -0.66 12.75 -2.57
CA LEU A 63 -0.67 12.33 -3.97
C LEU A 63 -2.05 11.81 -4.38
N MET A 64 -2.70 11.02 -3.54
CA MET A 64 -4.04 10.51 -3.80
C MET A 64 -5.07 11.64 -3.83
N GLN A 65 -5.03 12.58 -2.89
CA GLN A 65 -5.86 13.77 -2.89
C GLN A 65 -5.65 14.59 -4.17
N GLN A 66 -4.41 14.85 -4.53
CA GLN A 66 -4.07 15.57 -5.76
C GLN A 66 -4.60 14.86 -7.01
N ALA A 67 -4.43 13.54 -7.10
CA ALA A 67 -4.91 12.76 -8.24
C ALA A 67 -6.43 12.71 -8.33
N CYS A 68 -7.12 12.66 -7.20
CA CYS A 68 -8.58 12.64 -7.12
C CYS A 68 -9.21 14.04 -7.18
N THR A 69 -8.41 15.12 -7.26
CA THR A 69 -8.94 16.49 -7.40
C THR A 69 -9.38 16.73 -8.84
N PRO A 70 -10.67 17.04 -9.08
CA PRO A 70 -11.17 17.37 -10.41
C PRO A 70 -10.46 18.60 -10.98
N VAL A 71 -9.93 18.48 -12.19
CA VAL A 71 -9.32 19.60 -12.92
C VAL A 71 -10.20 20.04 -14.09
N ALA A 72 -10.32 21.34 -14.32
CA ALA A 72 -11.06 21.86 -15.43
C ALA A 72 -10.44 21.40 -16.75
N ASN A 73 -11.19 20.68 -17.57
CA ASN A 73 -10.78 20.12 -18.87
C ASN A 73 -9.67 19.04 -18.80
N GLY A 74 -9.44 18.43 -17.63
CA GLY A 74 -8.46 17.35 -17.43
C GLY A 74 -9.09 16.04 -17.03
N THR A 75 -8.34 14.94 -17.22
CA THR A 75 -8.65 13.66 -16.58
C THR A 75 -8.14 13.67 -15.13
N HIS A 76 -8.92 13.13 -14.23
CA HIS A 76 -8.51 12.91 -12.84
C HIS A 76 -8.85 11.47 -12.46
N GLU A 77 -8.16 10.96 -11.46
CA GLU A 77 -8.45 9.67 -10.88
C GLU A 77 -9.61 9.77 -9.89
N SER A 78 -10.12 8.63 -9.47
CA SER A 78 -11.11 8.54 -8.41
C SER A 78 -10.90 7.29 -7.58
N ILE A 79 -11.41 7.31 -6.35
CA ILE A 79 -11.58 6.10 -5.56
C ILE A 79 -12.92 5.50 -5.94
N GLY A 80 -12.92 4.26 -6.44
CA GLY A 80 -14.15 3.53 -6.67
C GLY A 80 -14.75 3.03 -5.37
N LEU A 81 -16.04 3.24 -5.18
CA LEU A 81 -16.76 2.91 -3.98
C LEU A 81 -17.90 1.95 -4.27
N TRP A 82 -17.96 0.86 -3.52
CA TRP A 82 -19.09 -0.09 -3.44
C TRP A 82 -19.61 -0.12 -2.01
N GLY A 83 -20.92 -0.06 -1.86
CA GLY A 83 -21.56 -0.08 -0.55
C GLY A 83 -22.96 -0.67 -0.61
N GLN A 84 -23.26 -1.50 0.37
CA GLN A 84 -24.58 -2.11 0.56
C GLN A 84 -24.91 -2.17 2.03
N TYR A 85 -26.20 -2.29 2.35
CA TYR A 85 -26.63 -2.56 3.71
C TYR A 85 -27.73 -3.64 3.78
N THR A 86 -27.83 -4.24 4.95
CA THR A 86 -28.93 -5.12 5.33
C THR A 86 -29.65 -4.53 6.52
N SER A 87 -30.95 -4.21 6.36
CA SER A 87 -31.79 -3.67 7.42
C SER A 87 -32.35 -4.80 8.28
N SER A 88 -32.30 -4.64 9.60
CA SER A 88 -32.97 -5.56 10.52
C SER A 88 -34.45 -5.26 10.72
N GLU A 89 -34.93 -4.10 10.27
CA GLU A 89 -36.32 -3.67 10.43
C GLU A 89 -37.23 -4.13 9.28
N SER A 90 -36.63 -4.61 8.17
CA SER A 90 -37.40 -5.12 7.05
C SER A 90 -37.99 -6.51 7.39
N SER A 91 -39.30 -6.68 7.19
CA SER A 91 -39.98 -7.98 7.28
C SER A 91 -39.43 -9.00 6.26
N THR A 92 -38.72 -8.52 5.27
CA THR A 92 -37.97 -9.30 4.28
C THR A 92 -36.55 -8.78 4.28
N PRO A 93 -35.60 -9.42 5.01
CA PRO A 93 -34.21 -9.02 4.98
C PRO A 93 -33.72 -9.02 3.55
N GLY A 94 -33.43 -7.86 3.01
CA GLY A 94 -32.91 -7.67 1.67
C GLY A 94 -31.61 -6.86 1.70
N ILE A 95 -30.72 -7.16 0.78
CA ILE A 95 -29.53 -6.34 0.56
C ILE A 95 -29.95 -5.15 -0.30
N VAL A 96 -29.68 -3.94 0.20
CA VAL A 96 -29.87 -2.69 -0.53
C VAL A 96 -28.51 -2.18 -0.97
N VAL A 97 -28.28 -2.06 -2.28
CA VAL A 97 -27.05 -1.50 -2.83
C VAL A 97 -27.16 0.02 -2.85
N GLU A 98 -26.32 0.70 -2.08
CA GLU A 98 -26.26 2.17 -1.99
C GLU A 98 -25.23 2.77 -2.94
N PHE A 99 -24.08 2.10 -3.10
CA PHE A 99 -23.00 2.52 -3.97
C PHE A 99 -22.59 1.37 -4.87
N ASN A 100 -22.51 1.62 -6.16
CA ASN A 100 -22.07 0.66 -7.16
C ASN A 100 -21.09 1.33 -8.11
N ALA A 101 -19.82 1.14 -7.86
CA ALA A 101 -18.71 1.79 -8.57
C ALA A 101 -18.83 3.34 -8.55
N ALA A 102 -19.32 3.91 -7.45
CA ALA A 102 -19.44 5.36 -7.34
C ALA A 102 -18.04 5.99 -7.25
N PRO A 103 -17.70 6.97 -8.12
CA PRO A 103 -16.42 7.65 -8.04
C PRO A 103 -16.40 8.63 -6.87
N LEU A 104 -15.46 8.42 -5.95
CA LEU A 104 -15.19 9.33 -4.85
C LEU A 104 -14.03 10.25 -5.25
N THR A 105 -14.27 11.56 -5.24
CA THR A 105 -13.29 12.58 -5.63
C THR A 105 -12.99 13.52 -4.48
N TYR A 106 -11.81 14.14 -4.49
CA TYR A 106 -11.36 15.06 -3.46
C TYR A 106 -11.61 16.52 -3.90
N ALA A 107 -12.44 17.23 -3.16
CA ALA A 107 -12.79 18.61 -3.47
C ALA A 107 -13.01 19.40 -2.16
N PRO A 108 -11.93 19.78 -1.46
CA PRO A 108 -12.03 20.52 -0.20
C PRO A 108 -12.64 21.90 -0.46
N LYS A 109 -13.54 22.30 0.42
CA LYS A 109 -14.14 23.64 0.41
C LYS A 109 -13.42 24.50 1.44
N ALA A 110 -12.89 25.62 1.01
CA ALA A 110 -12.14 26.54 1.88
C ALA A 110 -12.95 27.06 3.09
N GLU A 111 -14.28 27.08 2.96
CA GLU A 111 -15.21 27.54 4.00
C GLU A 111 -15.67 26.41 4.93
N ASP A 112 -15.44 25.14 4.55
CA ASP A 112 -15.85 23.98 5.32
C ASP A 112 -14.66 23.46 6.14
N THR A 113 -14.79 23.53 7.45
CA THR A 113 -13.75 23.03 8.36
C THR A 113 -13.88 21.54 8.67
N ASN A 114 -14.93 20.88 8.16
CA ASN A 114 -15.11 19.45 8.35
C ASN A 114 -14.38 18.64 7.25
N PRO A 115 -13.25 17.99 7.54
CA PRO A 115 -12.46 17.26 6.55
C PRO A 115 -13.21 16.05 5.93
N HIS A 116 -14.33 15.64 6.52
CA HIS A 116 -15.14 14.54 5.99
C HIS A 116 -16.03 14.97 4.82
N ASN A 117 -16.17 16.28 4.58
CA ASN A 117 -16.87 16.84 3.42
C ASN A 117 -15.95 17.06 2.22
N ASP A 118 -14.64 16.79 2.35
CA ASP A 118 -13.67 16.95 1.27
C ASP A 118 -13.79 15.84 0.22
N TRP A 119 -14.32 14.69 0.60
CA TRP A 119 -14.53 13.56 -0.31
C TRP A 119 -15.99 13.50 -0.75
N ASN A 120 -16.21 13.62 -2.06
CA ASN A 120 -17.53 13.75 -2.65
C ASN A 120 -17.78 12.68 -3.71
N TYR A 121 -19.02 12.24 -3.83
CA TYR A 121 -19.50 11.34 -4.87
C TYR A 121 -20.66 12.00 -5.64
N PRO A 122 -20.90 11.63 -6.91
CA PRO A 122 -21.99 12.20 -7.71
C PRO A 122 -23.35 11.65 -7.28
N GLY A 123 -24.38 12.46 -7.49
CA GLY A 123 -25.77 12.10 -7.23
C GLY A 123 -26.31 12.60 -5.89
N ASP A 124 -27.42 12.02 -5.45
CA ASP A 124 -28.09 12.43 -4.24
C ASP A 124 -27.33 12.04 -2.98
N VAL A 125 -27.39 12.90 -1.97
CA VAL A 125 -26.79 12.62 -0.66
C VAL A 125 -27.44 11.37 -0.07
N LYS A 126 -26.61 10.40 0.30
CA LYS A 126 -27.03 9.19 0.99
C LYS A 126 -26.96 9.39 2.50
N TYR A 127 -27.96 8.88 3.18
CA TYR A 127 -28.08 8.96 4.63
C TYR A 127 -27.99 7.56 5.23
N TRP A 128 -27.54 7.50 6.48
CA TRP A 128 -27.52 6.26 7.21
C TRP A 128 -28.95 5.74 7.47
N GLU A 129 -29.16 4.46 7.16
CA GLU A 129 -30.33 3.74 7.63
C GLU A 129 -30.07 3.21 9.03
N VAL A 130 -30.98 3.46 9.97
CA VAL A 130 -30.87 2.99 11.36
C VAL A 130 -31.03 1.48 11.42
N ARG A 131 -30.45 0.85 12.43
CA ARG A 131 -30.53 -0.60 12.68
C ARG A 131 -30.14 -1.46 11.48
N SER A 132 -29.08 -1.08 10.82
CA SER A 132 -28.57 -1.73 9.63
C SER A 132 -27.10 -2.10 9.78
N VAL A 133 -26.65 -3.06 9.00
CA VAL A 133 -25.24 -3.40 8.83
C VAL A 133 -24.85 -2.99 7.43
N TYR A 134 -23.86 -2.11 7.33
CA TYR A 134 -23.29 -1.64 6.09
C TYR A 134 -21.98 -2.31 5.80
N ASP A 135 -21.82 -2.80 4.58
CA ASP A 135 -20.56 -3.26 4.04
C ASP A 135 -20.08 -2.29 2.96
N PHE A 136 -18.85 -1.82 3.10
CA PHE A 136 -18.21 -0.93 2.14
C PHE A 136 -16.90 -1.52 1.64
N ARG A 137 -16.63 -1.28 0.35
CA ARG A 137 -15.37 -1.63 -0.29
C ARG A 137 -14.95 -0.53 -1.24
N ALA A 138 -13.65 -0.26 -1.28
CA ALA A 138 -13.10 0.79 -2.11
C ALA A 138 -11.81 0.36 -2.79
N CYS A 139 -11.49 0.97 -3.93
CA CYS A 139 -10.23 0.79 -4.61
C CYS A 139 -9.74 2.10 -5.24
N PHE A 140 -8.42 2.21 -5.38
CA PHE A 140 -7.76 3.31 -6.07
C PHE A 140 -6.59 2.78 -6.93
N PRO A 141 -6.41 3.24 -8.17
CA PRO A 141 -7.35 4.03 -8.96
C PRO A 141 -8.54 3.19 -9.43
N GLN A 142 -9.73 3.78 -9.44
CA GLN A 142 -10.97 3.08 -9.79
C GLN A 142 -10.92 2.46 -11.18
N GLN A 143 -10.52 3.25 -12.17
CA GLN A 143 -10.61 2.86 -13.58
C GLN A 143 -9.67 1.69 -13.90
N LEU A 144 -8.47 1.71 -13.34
CA LEU A 144 -7.52 0.63 -13.49
C LEU A 144 -8.06 -0.65 -12.85
N MET A 145 -8.51 -0.57 -11.59
CA MET A 145 -9.03 -1.72 -10.87
C MET A 145 -10.24 -2.34 -11.57
N THR A 146 -11.17 -1.52 -12.06
CA THR A 146 -12.36 -2.00 -12.80
C THR A 146 -11.97 -2.77 -14.06
N SER A 147 -10.89 -2.39 -14.74
CA SER A 147 -10.41 -3.09 -15.94
C SER A 147 -9.76 -4.45 -15.65
N LEU A 148 -9.29 -4.67 -14.43
CA LEU A 148 -8.55 -5.88 -14.02
C LEU A 148 -9.44 -6.92 -13.33
N MET A 149 -10.53 -6.49 -12.72
CA MET A 149 -11.39 -7.38 -11.92
C MET A 149 -12.57 -7.92 -12.71
N THR A 150 -12.93 -9.16 -12.42
CA THR A 150 -14.11 -9.84 -13.00
C THR A 150 -15.35 -9.74 -12.11
N GLN A 151 -15.13 -9.52 -10.81
CA GLN A 151 -16.20 -9.28 -9.84
C GLN A 151 -15.79 -8.17 -8.88
N MET A 152 -16.66 -7.18 -8.72
CA MET A 152 -16.49 -6.08 -7.77
C MET A 152 -17.86 -5.73 -7.16
N ASP A 153 -17.97 -5.94 -5.87
CA ASP A 153 -19.12 -5.54 -5.06
C ASP A 153 -18.68 -5.17 -3.64
N ALA A 154 -19.62 -4.82 -2.77
CA ALA A 154 -19.32 -4.43 -1.40
C ALA A 154 -18.72 -5.56 -0.53
N THR A 155 -18.72 -6.79 -1.00
CA THR A 155 -18.25 -7.97 -0.24
C THR A 155 -16.95 -8.56 -0.75
N ILE A 156 -16.67 -8.41 -2.05
CA ILE A 156 -15.50 -9.02 -2.69
C ILE A 156 -15.02 -8.22 -3.91
N PHE A 157 -13.70 -8.14 -4.07
CA PHE A 157 -13.04 -7.85 -5.34
C PHE A 157 -12.27 -9.10 -5.76
N GLN A 158 -12.53 -9.59 -6.95
CA GLN A 158 -11.88 -10.79 -7.48
C GLN A 158 -11.60 -10.65 -8.96
N GLY A 159 -10.40 -11.03 -9.36
CA GLY A 159 -10.03 -11.03 -10.77
C GLY A 159 -8.54 -11.18 -11.02
N GLY A 160 -8.18 -11.03 -12.26
CA GLY A 160 -6.84 -11.20 -12.79
C GLY A 160 -6.85 -12.18 -13.98
N PRO A 161 -5.66 -12.61 -14.48
CA PRO A 161 -4.35 -12.40 -13.87
C PRO A 161 -3.84 -10.95 -14.06
N ILE A 162 -3.27 -10.39 -13.00
CA ILE A 162 -2.54 -9.14 -13.05
C ILE A 162 -1.06 -9.47 -13.26
N ASN A 163 -0.46 -8.93 -14.33
CA ASN A 163 0.94 -9.18 -14.65
C ASN A 163 1.80 -7.94 -14.31
N THR A 164 2.58 -8.03 -13.25
CA THR A 164 3.43 -6.95 -12.76
C THR A 164 4.69 -6.72 -13.61
N SER A 165 5.05 -7.63 -14.54
CA SER A 165 6.10 -7.33 -15.50
C SER A 165 5.69 -6.28 -16.55
N VAL A 166 4.37 -6.07 -16.71
CA VAL A 166 3.79 -5.10 -17.63
C VAL A 166 3.14 -3.94 -16.89
N LEU A 167 2.38 -4.25 -15.82
CA LEU A 167 1.69 -3.28 -14.99
C LEU A 167 2.56 -2.91 -13.79
N GLN A 168 3.04 -1.68 -13.75
CA GLN A 168 3.80 -1.11 -12.66
C GLN A 168 3.08 0.08 -12.01
N GLU A 169 1.74 0.01 -11.96
CA GLU A 169 0.89 0.97 -11.27
C GLU A 169 0.46 0.42 -9.92
N ASP A 170 0.60 1.26 -8.91
CA ASP A 170 0.20 0.92 -7.55
C ASP A 170 -1.32 0.93 -7.41
N ILE A 171 -1.85 -0.11 -6.78
CA ILE A 171 -3.28 -0.27 -6.53
C ILE A 171 -3.51 -0.44 -5.05
N LEU A 172 -4.50 0.30 -4.55
CA LEU A 172 -4.92 0.24 -3.15
C LEU A 172 -6.37 -0.23 -3.05
N VAL A 173 -6.65 -0.99 -1.99
CA VAL A 173 -8.00 -1.46 -1.67
C VAL A 173 -8.32 -1.21 -0.21
N ALA A 174 -9.60 -1.02 0.08
CA ALA A 174 -10.12 -0.96 1.44
C ALA A 174 -11.42 -1.77 1.57
N ALA A 175 -11.69 -2.27 2.76
CA ALA A 175 -12.99 -2.77 3.15
C ALA A 175 -13.28 -2.36 4.59
N THR A 176 -14.54 -2.08 4.88
CA THR A 176 -14.99 -1.76 6.23
C THR A 176 -16.46 -2.13 6.41
N GLN A 177 -16.81 -2.49 7.63
CA GLN A 177 -18.19 -2.72 8.03
C GLN A 177 -18.59 -1.69 9.07
N VAL A 178 -19.77 -1.10 8.92
CA VAL A 178 -20.35 -0.18 9.90
C VAL A 178 -21.67 -0.77 10.38
N ASN A 179 -21.82 -0.83 11.70
CA ASN A 179 -22.98 -1.40 12.35
C ASN A 179 -23.78 -0.31 13.08
N THR A 180 -24.97 -0.01 12.58
CA THR A 180 -25.91 0.94 13.19
C THR A 180 -26.98 0.24 14.05
N LEU A 181 -26.88 -1.09 14.26
CA LEU A 181 -27.85 -1.86 15.06
C LEU A 181 -27.84 -1.49 16.54
N THR A 182 -26.70 -1.10 17.07
CA THR A 182 -26.47 -0.86 18.51
C THR A 182 -26.37 0.60 18.88
N SER A 183 -26.36 1.52 17.90
CA SER A 183 -26.20 2.95 18.12
C SER A 183 -26.92 3.74 17.03
N ASP A 184 -27.67 4.75 17.43
CA ASP A 184 -28.24 5.76 16.52
C ASP A 184 -27.19 6.82 16.11
N LEU A 185 -25.97 6.71 16.63
CA LEU A 185 -24.87 7.61 16.37
C LEU A 185 -23.87 6.94 15.42
N VAL A 186 -23.55 7.58 14.33
CA VAL A 186 -22.61 7.08 13.33
C VAL A 186 -21.51 8.08 13.06
N LEU A 187 -20.30 7.54 12.91
CA LEU A 187 -19.13 8.29 12.50
C LEU A 187 -18.95 8.22 10.99
N PRO A 188 -18.14 9.11 10.39
CA PRO A 188 -17.72 8.98 9.01
C PRO A 188 -17.10 7.61 8.73
N VAL A 189 -17.39 7.05 7.56
CA VAL A 189 -16.81 5.78 7.12
C VAL A 189 -15.30 5.94 6.93
N ARG A 190 -14.51 5.13 7.59
CA ARG A 190 -13.07 5.10 7.41
C ARG A 190 -12.69 4.11 6.31
N LEU A 191 -12.13 4.62 5.23
CA LEU A 191 -11.55 3.84 4.15
C LEU A 191 -10.03 3.79 4.33
N ASN A 192 -9.56 2.74 5.00
CA ASN A 192 -8.14 2.49 5.22
C ASN A 192 -7.58 1.74 4.00
N LEU A 193 -7.08 2.48 3.02
CA LEU A 193 -6.57 1.93 1.78
C LEU A 193 -5.21 1.23 2.00
N GLN A 194 -5.10 -0.01 1.52
CA GLN A 194 -3.92 -0.86 1.62
C GLN A 194 -3.39 -1.18 0.23
N HIS A 195 -2.05 -1.18 0.07
CA HIS A 195 -1.40 -1.62 -1.17
C HIS A 195 -1.62 -3.11 -1.39
N ILE A 196 -1.97 -3.50 -2.61
CA ILE A 196 -2.18 -4.92 -2.94
C ILE A 196 -0.91 -5.64 -3.37
N PHE A 197 0.12 -4.92 -3.80
CA PHE A 197 1.41 -5.47 -4.22
C PHE A 197 2.43 -5.44 -3.08
N ALA A 198 3.51 -6.20 -3.25
CA ALA A 198 4.79 -5.93 -2.61
C ALA A 198 5.65 -5.04 -3.52
N ALA A 199 6.59 -4.30 -2.95
CA ALA A 199 7.54 -3.51 -3.71
C ALA A 199 8.97 -3.95 -3.41
N ILE A 200 9.79 -4.11 -4.44
CA ILE A 200 11.20 -4.43 -4.31
C ILE A 200 12.07 -3.35 -4.94
N LYS A 201 13.21 -3.10 -4.34
CA LYS A 201 14.22 -2.16 -4.84
C LYS A 201 15.58 -2.81 -4.78
N PHE A 202 16.37 -2.62 -5.83
CA PHE A 202 17.76 -3.06 -5.86
C PHE A 202 18.68 -1.86 -5.74
N LYS A 203 19.63 -1.94 -4.82
CA LYS A 203 20.74 -1.02 -4.68
C LYS A 203 22.05 -1.77 -4.89
N VAL A 204 23.06 -1.07 -5.35
CA VAL A 204 24.39 -1.61 -5.59
C VAL A 204 25.45 -0.78 -4.89
N LYS A 205 26.47 -1.44 -4.36
CA LYS A 205 27.72 -0.80 -3.89
C LYS A 205 28.88 -1.77 -4.01
N ALA A 206 30.10 -1.27 -3.97
CA ALA A 206 31.28 -2.12 -3.85
C ALA A 206 31.38 -2.70 -2.43
N VAL A 207 31.87 -3.93 -2.33
CA VAL A 207 32.25 -4.52 -1.05
C VAL A 207 33.36 -3.66 -0.42
N TYR A 208 33.32 -3.52 0.91
CA TYR A 208 34.34 -2.78 1.65
C TYR A 208 35.76 -3.27 1.31
N GLY A 209 36.65 -2.34 0.99
CA GLY A 209 38.04 -2.62 0.58
C GLY A 209 38.19 -3.04 -0.88
N PHE A 210 37.15 -3.15 -1.66
CA PHE A 210 37.24 -3.38 -3.11
C PHE A 210 37.07 -2.04 -3.85
N THR A 211 38.00 -1.72 -4.72
CA THR A 211 37.93 -0.56 -5.62
C THR A 211 37.60 -1.04 -7.02
N PRO A 212 36.40 -0.76 -7.54
CA PRO A 212 36.04 -1.11 -8.91
C PRO A 212 36.99 -0.48 -9.92
N PRO A 213 37.27 -1.12 -11.06
CA PRO A 213 37.99 -0.48 -12.17
C PRO A 213 37.32 0.83 -12.58
N ASN A 214 38.15 1.78 -13.05
CA ASN A 214 37.64 3.09 -13.46
C ASN A 214 36.60 2.95 -14.57
N GLY A 215 35.40 3.52 -14.35
CA GLY A 215 34.29 3.45 -15.29
C GLY A 215 33.50 2.14 -15.28
N GLU A 216 33.75 1.24 -14.32
CA GLU A 216 32.94 0.04 -14.13
C GLU A 216 31.56 0.39 -13.61
N ALA A 217 30.54 -0.24 -14.17
CA ALA A 217 29.13 0.06 -13.86
C ALA A 217 28.22 -1.11 -14.24
N VAL A 218 27.10 -1.25 -13.56
CA VAL A 218 26.02 -2.17 -13.96
C VAL A 218 25.29 -1.60 -15.18
N THR A 219 25.14 -2.41 -16.23
CA THR A 219 24.53 -1.98 -17.51
C THR A 219 23.21 -2.63 -17.82
N SER A 220 22.97 -3.84 -17.35
CA SER A 220 21.66 -4.48 -17.43
C SER A 220 21.40 -5.35 -16.22
N CYS A 221 20.14 -5.59 -15.91
CA CYS A 221 19.75 -6.53 -14.88
C CYS A 221 18.35 -7.09 -15.11
N TRP A 222 18.09 -8.26 -14.51
CA TRP A 222 16.79 -8.93 -14.57
C TRP A 222 16.63 -9.94 -13.43
N LEU A 223 15.39 -10.34 -13.19
CA LEU A 223 15.07 -11.49 -12.35
C LEU A 223 14.81 -12.71 -13.22
N GLN A 224 15.23 -13.89 -12.77
CA GLN A 224 14.97 -15.13 -13.47
C GLN A 224 14.90 -16.31 -12.51
N ASN A 225 13.91 -17.18 -12.72
CA ASN A 225 13.80 -18.44 -12.00
C ASN A 225 14.91 -19.41 -12.43
N GLN A 226 15.36 -20.21 -11.47
CA GLN A 226 16.28 -21.33 -11.76
C GLN A 226 15.51 -22.44 -12.45
N SER A 227 16.08 -23.03 -13.49
CA SER A 227 15.45 -24.12 -14.25
C SER A 227 15.21 -25.39 -13.43
N SER A 228 15.95 -25.57 -12.34
CA SER A 228 15.80 -26.71 -11.41
C SER A 228 14.80 -26.48 -10.30
N ALA A 229 14.24 -25.27 -10.17
CA ALA A 229 13.30 -24.96 -9.09
C ALA A 229 11.92 -25.59 -9.37
N THR A 230 11.32 -26.15 -8.32
CA THR A 230 9.96 -26.71 -8.38
C THR A 230 8.88 -25.67 -8.13
N ASP A 231 9.23 -24.64 -7.37
CA ASP A 231 8.34 -23.53 -7.01
C ASP A 231 8.92 -22.26 -7.62
N LEU A 232 8.35 -21.88 -8.74
CA LEU A 232 8.83 -20.74 -9.51
C LEU A 232 8.13 -19.45 -9.03
N PHE A 233 8.91 -18.38 -8.95
CA PHE A 233 8.38 -17.03 -8.79
C PHE A 233 7.59 -16.63 -10.03
N SER A 234 6.41 -16.03 -9.84
CA SER A 234 5.55 -15.57 -10.94
C SER A 234 5.41 -14.05 -10.94
N PRO A 235 5.56 -13.40 -12.11
CA PRO A 235 5.25 -11.98 -12.26
C PRO A 235 3.74 -11.72 -12.33
N SER A 236 2.89 -12.75 -12.41
CA SER A 236 1.45 -12.60 -12.53
C SER A 236 0.68 -13.40 -11.48
N GLY A 237 -0.54 -12.97 -11.18
CA GLY A 237 -1.38 -13.63 -10.21
C GLY A 237 -2.82 -13.15 -10.22
N TYR A 238 -3.69 -13.96 -9.62
CA TYR A 238 -5.09 -13.60 -9.36
C TYR A 238 -5.21 -12.98 -7.98
N LEU A 239 -5.94 -11.86 -7.91
CA LEU A 239 -6.25 -11.17 -6.66
C LEU A 239 -7.64 -11.58 -6.15
N VAL A 240 -7.73 -11.83 -4.86
CA VAL A 240 -8.99 -11.87 -4.11
C VAL A 240 -8.86 -10.97 -2.89
N HIS A 241 -9.70 -9.94 -2.79
CA HIS A 241 -9.85 -9.10 -1.61
C HIS A 241 -11.24 -9.33 -1.05
N SER A 242 -11.33 -9.98 0.11
CA SER A 242 -12.58 -10.42 0.72
C SER A 242 -12.59 -10.17 2.24
N GLY A 243 -13.78 -10.33 2.84
CA GLY A 243 -14.00 -10.01 4.26
C GLY A 243 -14.22 -8.52 4.50
N ASN A 244 -15.22 -8.16 5.32
CA ASN A 244 -15.55 -6.76 5.61
C ASN A 244 -15.19 -6.37 7.04
N VAL A 245 -15.22 -7.32 7.98
CA VAL A 245 -14.79 -7.12 9.38
C VAL A 245 -13.27 -7.27 9.50
N ASN A 246 -12.71 -8.29 8.85
CA ASN A 246 -11.28 -8.58 8.78
C ASN A 246 -10.90 -8.75 7.31
N PRO A 247 -10.70 -7.66 6.57
CA PRO A 247 -10.39 -7.74 5.15
C PRO A 247 -9.05 -8.44 4.92
N GLU A 248 -9.03 -9.33 3.94
CA GLU A 248 -7.85 -10.10 3.57
C GLU A 248 -7.53 -9.94 2.10
N ILE A 249 -6.27 -9.67 1.79
CA ILE A 249 -5.74 -9.64 0.43
C ILE A 249 -5.05 -10.97 0.17
N LYS A 250 -5.60 -11.77 -0.75
CA LYS A 250 -5.02 -13.05 -1.17
C LYS A 250 -4.56 -12.98 -2.60
N TRP A 251 -3.36 -13.52 -2.82
CA TRP A 251 -2.81 -13.70 -4.15
C TRP A 251 -2.63 -15.19 -4.47
N TYR A 252 -2.92 -15.51 -5.71
CA TYR A 252 -2.72 -16.83 -6.29
C TYR A 252 -1.78 -16.68 -7.48
N PRO A 253 -0.46 -16.91 -7.33
CA PRO A 253 0.50 -16.81 -8.43
C PRO A 253 0.10 -17.65 -9.63
N TYR A 254 0.33 -17.14 -10.83
CA TYR A 254 -0.11 -17.72 -12.08
C TYR A 254 0.97 -17.58 -13.17
N GLU A 255 1.15 -18.62 -13.99
CA GLU A 255 2.06 -18.61 -15.14
C GLU A 255 3.53 -18.27 -14.81
N ALA A 256 4.12 -19.01 -13.88
CA ALA A 256 5.56 -18.90 -13.64
C ALA A 256 6.37 -19.45 -14.82
N SER A 257 7.51 -18.80 -15.13
CA SER A 257 8.40 -19.13 -16.24
C SER A 257 9.85 -19.10 -15.81
N THR A 258 10.71 -19.82 -16.54
CA THR A 258 12.17 -19.71 -16.41
C THR A 258 12.77 -18.65 -17.34
N ALA A 259 11.96 -17.97 -18.15
CA ALA A 259 12.40 -16.81 -18.93
C ALA A 259 12.77 -15.63 -18.01
N PRO A 260 13.65 -14.72 -18.48
CA PRO A 260 13.91 -13.47 -17.79
C PRO A 260 12.62 -12.66 -17.53
N MET A 261 12.54 -12.07 -16.34
CA MET A 261 11.44 -11.24 -15.88
C MET A 261 11.99 -9.89 -15.45
N TYR A 262 11.19 -8.82 -15.61
CA TYR A 262 11.55 -7.48 -15.18
C TYR A 262 12.94 -7.06 -15.70
N GLU A 263 13.17 -7.25 -17.00
CA GLU A 263 14.42 -6.85 -17.63
C GLU A 263 14.52 -5.33 -17.75
N TRP A 264 15.70 -4.79 -17.40
CA TRP A 264 15.97 -3.37 -17.61
C TRP A 264 17.43 -3.11 -17.98
N GLN A 265 17.61 -2.07 -18.79
CA GLN A 265 18.88 -1.60 -19.29
C GLN A 265 19.25 -0.26 -18.66
N HIS A 266 20.51 -0.08 -18.35
CA HIS A 266 21.06 1.16 -17.82
C HIS A 266 22.16 1.71 -18.74
N SER A 267 22.34 3.03 -18.76
CA SER A 267 23.50 3.66 -19.40
C SER A 267 24.81 3.38 -18.63
N GLY A 268 24.71 2.81 -17.45
CA GLY A 268 25.76 2.46 -16.51
C GLY A 268 25.48 3.03 -15.13
N VAL A 269 25.20 2.16 -14.16
CA VAL A 269 25.05 2.54 -12.75
C VAL A 269 26.32 2.22 -12.01
N SER A 270 27.05 3.24 -11.59
CA SER A 270 28.29 3.07 -10.80
C SER A 270 27.95 2.45 -9.44
N PHE A 271 28.84 1.58 -8.96
CA PHE A 271 28.75 0.98 -7.63
C PHE A 271 29.97 1.31 -6.74
N THR A 272 30.74 2.33 -7.10
CA THR A 272 31.81 2.87 -6.22
C THR A 272 31.28 3.41 -4.91
N GLN A 273 30.05 3.84 -4.91
CA GLN A 273 29.24 4.21 -3.75
C GLN A 273 27.86 3.57 -3.88
N GLU A 274 27.04 3.65 -2.84
CA GLU A 274 25.66 3.14 -2.90
C GLU A 274 24.85 3.89 -3.96
N ASN A 275 24.27 3.14 -4.88
CA ASN A 275 23.38 3.65 -5.92
C ASN A 275 22.17 2.72 -6.08
N THR A 276 21.04 3.31 -6.49
CA THR A 276 19.82 2.57 -6.83
C THR A 276 19.88 2.10 -8.28
N LEU A 277 19.57 0.82 -8.51
CA LEU A 277 19.26 0.31 -9.83
C LEU A 277 17.82 0.70 -10.14
N TYR A 278 17.66 1.81 -10.86
CA TYR A 278 16.34 2.26 -11.27
C TYR A 278 15.75 1.28 -12.28
N THR A 279 14.54 0.82 -11.99
CA THR A 279 13.73 0.15 -13.01
C THR A 279 13.40 1.16 -14.09
N PRO A 280 13.39 0.79 -15.39
CA PRO A 280 12.90 1.70 -16.40
C PRO A 280 11.48 2.10 -16.02
N ASN A 281 11.18 3.39 -16.15
CA ASN A 281 9.82 3.90 -16.12
C ASN A 281 9.04 3.26 -17.28
N ASN A 282 8.70 1.98 -17.18
CA ASN A 282 7.66 1.40 -18.01
C ASN A 282 6.32 1.96 -17.52
N GLY A 283 6.38 3.28 -17.54
CA GLY A 283 5.31 4.21 -17.43
C GLY A 283 4.18 3.76 -16.53
N MET A 284 4.13 4.31 -15.33
CA MET A 284 2.84 4.74 -14.83
C MET A 284 2.28 5.73 -15.85
N LYS A 285 1.72 5.20 -16.93
CA LYS A 285 1.14 6.00 -17.99
C LYS A 285 -0.12 6.62 -17.44
N GLY A 286 -0.08 7.93 -17.24
CA GLY A 286 -1.27 8.74 -17.05
C GLY A 286 -1.61 9.09 -15.60
N SER A 287 -0.92 8.61 -14.59
CA SER A 287 -1.13 9.08 -13.23
C SER A 287 -0.12 10.18 -12.87
N ALA A 288 -0.51 11.05 -11.95
CA ALA A 288 0.39 12.02 -11.30
C ALA A 288 1.53 11.34 -10.51
N TYR A 289 1.60 10.01 -10.53
CA TYR A 289 2.56 9.17 -9.80
C TYR A 289 3.70 8.76 -10.71
N THR A 290 4.75 9.54 -10.74
CA THR A 290 6.00 9.10 -11.35
C THR A 290 6.78 8.31 -10.30
N ASN A 291 6.88 6.98 -10.46
CA ASN A 291 7.79 6.17 -9.66
C ASN A 291 9.23 6.39 -10.11
N ASN A 292 9.81 7.52 -9.75
CA ASN A 292 11.23 7.81 -10.01
C ASN A 292 12.17 7.16 -8.99
N ASP A 293 11.63 6.41 -8.01
CA ASP A 293 12.40 5.93 -6.87
C ASP A 293 12.98 4.52 -7.05
N GLY A 294 12.81 3.91 -8.24
CA GLY A 294 13.39 2.61 -8.56
C GLY A 294 12.70 1.41 -7.91
N TRP A 295 11.45 1.55 -7.48
CA TRP A 295 10.65 0.44 -6.99
C TRP A 295 10.07 -0.39 -8.14
N LEU A 296 10.08 -1.70 -7.95
CA LEU A 296 9.46 -2.70 -8.81
C LEU A 296 8.30 -3.34 -8.05
N LEU A 297 7.08 -3.27 -8.59
CA LEU A 297 5.93 -3.95 -8.03
C LEU A 297 5.96 -5.42 -8.38
N VAL A 298 5.70 -6.27 -7.38
CA VAL A 298 5.66 -7.72 -7.55
C VAL A 298 4.40 -8.30 -6.92
N VAL A 299 3.93 -9.40 -7.49
CA VAL A 299 2.84 -10.19 -6.91
C VAL A 299 3.29 -10.76 -5.57
N PRO A 300 2.54 -10.53 -4.48
CA PRO A 300 2.81 -11.14 -3.19
C PRO A 300 2.81 -12.67 -3.26
N GLN A 301 3.92 -13.28 -2.88
CA GLN A 301 4.12 -14.72 -2.94
C GLN A 301 5.34 -15.17 -2.16
N GLN A 302 5.46 -16.46 -1.91
CA GLN A 302 6.66 -17.06 -1.32
C GLN A 302 7.72 -17.33 -2.39
N VAL A 303 8.95 -16.89 -2.12
CA VAL A 303 10.17 -17.28 -2.86
C VAL A 303 10.93 -18.28 -2.01
N LYS A 304 11.20 -19.47 -2.53
CA LYS A 304 12.01 -20.49 -1.85
C LYS A 304 13.50 -20.30 -2.15
N ALA A 305 14.34 -20.78 -1.25
CA ALA A 305 15.80 -20.79 -1.46
C ALA A 305 16.15 -21.48 -2.78
N GLY A 306 17.05 -20.88 -3.54
CA GLY A 306 17.50 -21.40 -4.82
C GLY A 306 16.51 -21.28 -5.98
N SER A 307 15.33 -20.68 -5.78
CA SER A 307 14.31 -20.58 -6.85
C SER A 307 14.50 -19.36 -7.75
N LEU A 308 14.90 -18.23 -7.19
CA LEU A 308 14.97 -16.94 -7.89
C LEU A 308 16.38 -16.36 -7.81
N ARG A 309 16.88 -15.84 -8.91
CA ARG A 309 18.17 -15.13 -8.98
C ARG A 309 18.00 -13.75 -9.60
N PHE A 310 18.82 -12.83 -9.12
CA PHE A 310 19.05 -11.54 -9.75
C PHE A 310 20.29 -11.65 -10.65
N TYR A 311 20.13 -11.32 -11.91
CA TYR A 311 21.20 -11.32 -12.90
C TYR A 311 21.59 -9.88 -13.25
N TYR A 312 22.87 -9.69 -13.58
CA TYR A 312 23.38 -8.38 -13.99
C TYR A 312 24.58 -8.53 -14.93
N THR A 313 24.86 -7.48 -15.70
CA THR A 313 26.05 -7.32 -16.51
C THR A 313 26.84 -6.10 -16.10
N LEU A 314 28.16 -6.15 -16.28
CA LEU A 314 29.08 -5.07 -15.98
C LEU A 314 29.69 -4.51 -17.27
N LYS A 315 29.90 -3.19 -17.31
CA LYS A 315 30.30 -2.46 -18.49
C LYS A 315 31.61 -2.96 -19.09
N GLN A 316 32.62 -3.25 -18.24
CA GLN A 316 33.94 -3.70 -18.70
C GLN A 316 34.05 -5.21 -18.90
N ALA A 317 33.12 -5.98 -18.33
CA ALA A 317 33.06 -7.42 -18.49
C ALA A 317 32.45 -7.87 -19.85
N GLY A 318 32.03 -6.90 -20.68
CA GLY A 318 31.41 -7.17 -21.97
C GLY A 318 30.06 -7.87 -21.85
N SER A 319 29.92 -9.04 -22.46
CA SER A 319 28.67 -9.83 -22.41
C SER A 319 28.63 -10.85 -21.27
N GLU A 320 29.59 -10.84 -20.35
CA GLU A 320 29.58 -11.74 -19.22
C GLU A 320 28.42 -11.44 -18.28
N VAL A 321 27.68 -12.48 -17.90
CA VAL A 321 26.50 -12.39 -17.05
C VAL A 321 26.85 -12.92 -15.65
N PHE A 322 26.62 -12.10 -14.67
CA PHE A 322 26.76 -12.44 -13.26
C PHE A 322 25.40 -12.66 -12.63
N SER A 323 25.34 -13.40 -11.53
CA SER A 323 24.09 -13.59 -10.81
C SER A 323 24.30 -13.82 -9.33
N VAL A 324 23.29 -13.44 -8.56
CA VAL A 324 23.22 -13.67 -7.12
C VAL A 324 21.85 -14.24 -6.76
N GLU A 325 21.82 -15.16 -5.81
CA GLU A 325 20.57 -15.75 -5.33
C GLU A 325 19.77 -14.76 -4.50
N ILE A 326 18.46 -14.68 -4.77
CA ILE A 326 17.52 -13.99 -3.91
C ILE A 326 17.21 -14.92 -2.72
N PRO A 327 17.43 -14.46 -1.47
CA PRO A 327 17.14 -15.26 -0.29
C PRO A 327 15.68 -15.71 -0.24
N ALA A 328 15.43 -16.84 0.42
CA ALA A 328 14.05 -17.27 0.70
C ALA A 328 13.29 -16.22 1.47
N ILE A 329 12.12 -15.83 0.96
CA ILE A 329 11.30 -14.77 1.53
C ILE A 329 9.83 -14.93 1.15
N THR A 330 8.93 -14.39 1.96
CA THR A 330 7.54 -14.16 1.57
C THR A 330 7.35 -12.67 1.29
N TYR A 331 7.01 -12.35 0.05
CA TYR A 331 6.57 -11.01 -0.32
C TYR A 331 5.14 -10.83 0.12
N GLU A 332 4.90 -9.86 1.00
CA GLU A 332 3.59 -9.55 1.56
C GLU A 332 3.01 -8.27 0.95
N PRO A 333 1.68 -8.17 0.79
CA PRO A 333 1.03 -6.94 0.35
C PRO A 333 1.42 -5.76 1.26
N GLY A 334 1.71 -4.61 0.67
CA GLY A 334 2.03 -3.39 1.42
C GLY A 334 3.38 -3.43 2.14
N VAL A 335 4.29 -4.31 1.75
CA VAL A 335 5.65 -4.38 2.30
C VAL A 335 6.68 -4.04 1.23
N GLN A 336 7.69 -3.28 1.63
CA GLN A 336 8.83 -2.89 0.81
C GLN A 336 10.07 -3.71 1.18
N TYR A 337 10.79 -4.16 0.16
CA TYR A 337 11.99 -4.97 0.27
C TYR A 337 13.14 -4.31 -0.48
N THR A 338 14.21 -3.95 0.22
CA THR A 338 15.41 -3.39 -0.40
C THR A 338 16.53 -4.41 -0.39
N TYR A 339 17.01 -4.78 -1.57
CA TYR A 339 18.15 -5.63 -1.77
C TYR A 339 19.40 -4.78 -2.03
N MET A 340 20.37 -4.84 -1.14
CA MET A 340 21.68 -4.29 -1.35
C MET A 340 22.60 -5.35 -1.95
N LEU A 341 23.07 -5.12 -3.16
CA LEU A 341 24.05 -5.96 -3.86
C LEU A 341 25.44 -5.42 -3.59
N GLU A 342 26.22 -6.15 -2.80
CA GLU A 342 27.62 -5.82 -2.51
C GLU A 342 28.53 -6.51 -3.54
N ILE A 343 28.96 -5.77 -4.57
CA ILE A 343 29.69 -6.29 -5.72
C ILE A 343 31.20 -6.31 -5.43
N LYS A 344 31.84 -7.46 -5.69
CA LYS A 344 33.29 -7.64 -5.65
C LYS A 344 33.75 -8.34 -6.93
N GLY A 345 34.14 -7.58 -7.95
CA GLY A 345 34.54 -8.14 -9.25
C GLY A 345 33.41 -8.97 -9.87
N SER A 346 33.64 -10.27 -10.07
CA SER A 346 32.67 -11.21 -10.64
C SER A 346 31.67 -11.81 -9.64
N SER A 347 31.72 -11.43 -8.37
CA SER A 347 30.81 -11.91 -7.33
C SER A 347 30.04 -10.80 -6.65
N ALA A 348 28.90 -11.12 -6.11
CA ALA A 348 28.11 -10.22 -5.29
C ALA A 348 27.48 -10.98 -4.11
N ASP A 349 27.39 -10.28 -2.99
CA ASP A 349 26.62 -10.70 -1.83
C ASP A 349 25.31 -9.88 -1.75
N VAL A 350 24.28 -10.44 -1.13
CA VAL A 350 22.98 -9.79 -0.98
C VAL A 350 22.66 -9.55 0.49
N VAL A 351 22.39 -8.30 0.82
CA VAL A 351 21.80 -7.91 2.12
C VAL A 351 20.38 -7.43 1.88
N LEU A 352 19.41 -8.00 2.60
CA LEU A 352 18.00 -7.66 2.49
C LEU A 352 17.55 -6.84 3.70
N THR A 353 16.87 -5.74 3.44
CA THR A 353 16.10 -4.98 4.45
C THR A 353 14.64 -4.90 4.07
N THR A 354 13.76 -4.88 5.06
CA THR A 354 12.30 -4.81 4.87
C THR A 354 11.72 -3.64 5.66
N ALA A 355 10.69 -3.01 5.10
CA ALA A 355 9.91 -2.00 5.78
C ALA A 355 8.45 -2.03 5.31
N PRO A 356 7.48 -1.65 6.15
CA PRO A 356 6.11 -1.43 5.71
C PRO A 356 6.04 -0.33 4.64
N TRP A 357 5.17 -0.46 3.67
CA TRP A 357 5.10 0.44 2.51
C TRP A 357 4.58 1.86 2.84
N ASN A 358 3.91 2.06 3.95
CA ASN A 358 3.24 3.32 4.28
C ASN A 358 4.17 4.39 4.90
N TYR A 359 5.47 4.32 4.65
CA TYR A 359 6.43 5.27 5.20
C TYR A 359 6.66 6.46 4.27
N LEU A 360 6.38 7.66 4.79
CA LEU A 360 6.96 8.90 4.29
C LEU A 360 8.44 8.92 4.70
N GLU A 361 9.35 8.96 3.74
CA GLU A 361 10.72 9.33 4.05
C GLU A 361 10.73 10.80 4.56
N SER A 362 10.81 10.99 5.86
CA SER A 362 11.34 12.25 6.36
C SER A 362 12.87 12.17 6.19
N SER A 363 13.43 13.11 5.46
CA SER A 363 14.87 13.28 5.28
C SER A 363 15.51 13.74 6.59
N TYR A 364 15.63 12.83 7.54
CA TYR A 364 16.52 13.00 8.68
C TYR A 364 17.54 11.88 8.60
N ASP A 365 18.71 12.20 8.06
CA ASP A 365 19.92 11.44 8.28
C ASP A 365 20.16 11.35 9.79
N VAL A 366 19.80 10.22 10.39
CA VAL A 366 20.31 9.88 11.71
C VAL A 366 21.73 9.37 11.49
N VAL A 367 22.68 10.30 11.51
CA VAL A 367 24.09 9.95 11.68
C VAL A 367 24.22 9.37 13.09
N MET A 368 24.41 8.04 13.21
CA MET A 368 24.94 7.43 14.41
C MET A 368 26.46 7.34 14.33
#